data_911c91f03c4cf20652a3c1a263ceac77
#
_entry.id   911c91f03c4cf20652a3c1a263ceac77
#
_cell.length_a   1.000
_cell.length_b   1.000
_cell.length_c   1.000
_cell.angle_alpha   90.00
_cell.angle_beta   90.00
_cell.angle_gamma   90.00
#
_symmetry.space_group_name_H-M   'P 1'
#
loop_
_entity.id
_entity.type
_entity.pdbx_description
1 polymer ?
#
loop_
_entity_poly.entity_id
_entity_poly.type
_entity_poly.pdbx_seq_one_letter_code
_entity_poly.pdbx_strand_id
1 'polypeptide(L)'
;MWCYDLTAMKNLNTVKYSTPIQLKLPVDMERIIEISDPVYTFSEVMEHIDLRKYVAERKDCSTGRPKYAPEKLLKVILFAFMEFGYCSVRMIEKLCKTDIRFLWLLDEENAPSHMTISSFIKSELMGSVDEIFSDING
;
A
#
# COMPACT_ATOMS: atom_id res chain seq x y z
N MET A 1 13.38 9.41 -49.31
CA MET A 1 11.95 9.58 -49.16
C MET A 1 11.50 8.81 -47.93
N TRP A 2 11.21 9.51 -46.86
CA TRP A 2 10.90 8.92 -45.57
C TRP A 2 9.41 8.65 -45.51
N CYS A 3 9.01 7.40 -45.78
CA CYS A 3 7.65 6.94 -45.49
C CYS A 3 7.56 6.67 -43.98
N TYR A 4 7.11 7.65 -43.22
CA TYR A 4 6.64 7.39 -41.90
C TYR A 4 5.38 6.56 -41.96
N ASP A 5 5.44 5.35 -41.43
CA ASP A 5 4.30 4.46 -41.36
C ASP A 5 3.26 5.08 -40.41
N LEU A 6 2.21 5.69 -40.98
CA LEU A 6 1.11 6.31 -40.26
C LEU A 6 0.33 5.32 -39.38
N THR A 7 0.51 4.03 -39.59
CA THR A 7 -0.08 2.97 -38.77
C THR A 7 0.59 2.86 -37.41
N ALA A 8 1.91 3.13 -37.32
CA ALA A 8 2.62 3.19 -36.04
C ALA A 8 2.22 4.41 -35.19
N MET A 9 1.82 5.51 -35.83
CA MET A 9 1.33 6.69 -35.14
C MET A 9 -0.06 6.52 -34.53
N LYS A 10 -0.90 5.62 -35.01
CA LYS A 10 -2.23 5.37 -34.45
C LYS A 10 -2.20 4.76 -33.05
N ASN A 11 -1.14 4.07 -32.70
CA ASN A 11 -0.99 3.46 -31.37
C ASN A 11 -0.41 4.43 -30.33
N LEU A 12 0.17 5.56 -30.75
CA LEU A 12 0.65 6.61 -29.85
C LEU A 12 -0.47 7.50 -29.32
N ASN A 13 -1.65 7.50 -29.96
CA ASN A 13 -2.78 8.34 -29.57
C ASN A 13 -3.63 7.80 -28.42
N THR A 14 -3.30 6.65 -27.86
CA THR A 14 -4.01 6.11 -26.69
C THR A 14 -3.42 6.58 -25.34
N VAL A 15 -2.29 7.27 -25.38
CA VAL A 15 -1.79 7.95 -24.17
C VAL A 15 -2.55 9.26 -24.03
N LYS A 16 -3.67 9.23 -23.33
CA LYS A 16 -4.36 10.44 -22.91
C LYS A 16 -3.48 11.20 -21.92
N TYR A 17 -2.65 12.08 -22.42
CA TYR A 17 -2.01 13.10 -21.58
C TYR A 17 -3.09 14.06 -21.10
N SER A 18 -3.60 13.85 -19.90
CA SER A 18 -4.60 14.77 -19.33
C SER A 18 -3.98 16.11 -18.94
N THR A 19 -2.65 16.16 -18.75
CA THR A 19 -1.90 17.41 -18.55
C THR A 19 -0.44 17.20 -18.96
N PRO A 20 0.26 18.22 -19.49
CA PRO A 20 1.68 18.13 -19.88
C PRO A 20 2.64 17.84 -18.72
N ILE A 21 2.14 17.82 -17.48
CA ILE A 21 2.93 17.60 -16.26
C ILE A 21 2.84 16.15 -15.77
N GLN A 22 1.91 15.32 -16.29
CA GLN A 22 1.79 13.92 -15.90
C GLN A 22 2.68 13.00 -16.74
N LEU A 23 3.98 13.18 -16.65
CA LEU A 23 4.93 12.15 -17.04
C LEU A 23 4.88 11.03 -15.99
N LYS A 24 4.28 9.90 -16.33
CA LYS A 24 4.45 8.68 -15.56
C LYS A 24 5.85 8.13 -15.86
N LEU A 25 6.81 8.55 -15.06
CA LEU A 25 8.12 7.92 -15.07
C LEU A 25 8.01 6.58 -14.31
N PRO A 26 8.57 5.48 -14.84
CA PRO A 26 8.75 4.27 -14.05
C PRO A 26 9.73 4.60 -12.93
N VAL A 27 9.21 4.81 -11.75
CA VAL A 27 10.01 5.10 -10.55
C VAL A 27 10.24 3.79 -9.85
N ASP A 28 11.49 3.40 -9.76
CA ASP A 28 11.93 2.29 -8.94
C ASP A 28 12.01 2.80 -7.49
N MET A 29 11.03 2.46 -6.68
CA MET A 29 10.93 2.94 -5.29
C MET A 29 12.08 2.45 -4.43
N GLU A 30 12.61 1.27 -4.69
CA GLU A 30 13.74 0.71 -3.95
C GLU A 30 15.02 1.54 -4.11
N ARG A 31 15.14 2.27 -5.21
CA ARG A 31 16.27 3.18 -5.42
C ARG A 31 16.14 4.53 -4.71
N ILE A 32 14.93 4.89 -4.33
CA ILE A 32 14.63 6.18 -3.69
C ILE A 32 14.62 6.02 -2.17
N ILE A 33 14.16 4.87 -1.67
CA ILE A 33 14.19 4.58 -0.24
C ILE A 33 15.64 4.26 0.15
N GLU A 34 16.14 4.96 1.15
CA GLU A 34 17.49 4.73 1.65
C GLU A 34 17.63 3.32 2.24
N ILE A 35 18.74 2.63 1.95
CA ILE A 35 18.97 1.24 2.41
C ILE A 35 18.90 1.11 3.94
N SER A 36 19.25 2.19 4.65
CA SER A 36 19.19 2.27 6.12
C SER A 36 17.77 2.54 6.67
N ASP A 37 16.76 2.73 5.80
CA ASP A 37 15.42 3.07 6.23
C ASP A 37 14.79 1.92 7.05
N PRO A 38 14.16 2.22 8.18
CA PRO A 38 13.53 1.22 9.04
C PRO A 38 12.41 0.43 8.36
N VAL A 39 11.87 0.87 7.22
CA VAL A 39 10.85 0.15 6.47
C VAL A 39 11.31 -1.24 6.01
N TYR A 40 12.58 -1.40 5.67
CA TYR A 40 13.13 -2.70 5.25
C TYR A 40 13.20 -3.67 6.41
N THR A 41 13.73 -3.23 7.56
CA THR A 41 13.77 -4.04 8.78
C THR A 41 12.36 -4.40 9.25
N PHE A 42 11.44 -3.45 9.19
CA PHE A 42 10.04 -3.69 9.51
C PHE A 42 9.43 -4.74 8.58
N SER A 43 9.63 -4.63 7.27
CA SER A 43 9.09 -5.60 6.30
C SER A 43 9.65 -7.00 6.55
N GLU A 44 10.95 -7.12 6.81
CA GLU A 44 11.61 -8.38 7.15
C GLU A 44 11.00 -9.03 8.41
N VAL A 45 10.80 -8.24 9.47
CA VAL A 45 10.15 -8.74 10.70
C VAL A 45 8.72 -9.21 10.40
N MET A 46 7.95 -8.45 9.61
CA MET A 46 6.58 -8.79 9.25
C MET A 46 6.48 -10.06 8.38
N GLU A 47 7.49 -10.40 7.61
CA GLU A 47 7.53 -11.64 6.83
C GLU A 47 7.74 -12.88 7.71
N HIS A 48 8.39 -12.75 8.86
CA HIS A 48 8.58 -13.84 9.82
C HIS A 48 7.35 -14.08 10.71
N ILE A 49 6.40 -13.14 10.72
CA ILE A 49 5.17 -13.24 11.49
C ILE A 49 4.03 -13.67 10.57
N ASP A 50 3.31 -14.74 10.95
CA ASP A 50 2.11 -15.13 10.21
C ASP A 50 0.95 -14.18 10.51
N LEU A 51 0.86 -13.12 9.70
CA LEU A 51 -0.17 -12.10 9.83
C LEU A 51 -1.58 -12.62 9.56
N ARG A 52 -1.71 -13.76 8.87
CA ARG A 52 -3.02 -14.32 8.49
C ARG A 52 -3.83 -14.77 9.68
N LYS A 53 -3.18 -15.22 10.74
CA LYS A 53 -3.86 -15.63 11.96
C LYS A 53 -4.58 -14.49 12.70
N TYR A 54 -4.15 -13.24 12.48
CA TYR A 54 -4.74 -12.05 13.12
C TYR A 54 -5.81 -11.36 12.29
N VAL A 55 -5.95 -11.78 11.04
CA VAL A 55 -6.90 -11.20 10.12
C VAL A 55 -7.92 -12.26 9.75
N ALA A 56 -9.20 -11.98 9.99
CA ALA A 56 -10.27 -12.89 9.65
C ALA A 56 -10.27 -13.20 8.15
N GLU A 57 -10.29 -14.48 7.79
CA GLU A 57 -10.44 -14.91 6.40
C GLU A 57 -11.74 -14.32 5.83
N ARG A 58 -11.59 -13.35 4.95
CA ARG A 58 -12.73 -12.79 4.24
C ARG A 58 -13.19 -13.79 3.20
N LYS A 59 -14.43 -14.24 3.34
CA LYS A 59 -15.12 -14.95 2.26
C LYS A 59 -15.15 -14.05 1.02
N ASP A 60 -14.58 -14.53 -0.07
CA ASP A 60 -14.62 -13.86 -1.36
C ASP A 60 -16.05 -13.56 -1.76
N CYS A 61 -16.45 -12.31 -1.58
CA CYS A 61 -17.67 -11.82 -2.19
C CYS A 61 -17.36 -11.55 -3.65
N SER A 62 -17.83 -12.40 -4.54
CA SER A 62 -17.61 -12.34 -5.99
C SER A 62 -18.17 -11.08 -6.68
N THR A 63 -18.85 -10.22 -5.95
CA THR A 63 -19.48 -8.99 -6.44
C THR A 63 -19.00 -7.80 -5.64
N GLY A 64 -18.24 -6.90 -6.28
CA GLY A 64 -17.85 -5.63 -5.68
C GLY A 64 -16.45 -5.15 -6.10
N ARG A 65 -16.07 -3.94 -5.64
CA ARG A 65 -14.75 -3.37 -5.83
C ARG A 65 -13.69 -4.29 -5.20
N PRO A 66 -12.56 -4.56 -5.88
CA PRO A 66 -11.48 -5.36 -5.31
C PRO A 66 -11.06 -4.77 -3.96
N LYS A 67 -11.03 -5.62 -2.95
CA LYS A 67 -10.64 -5.24 -1.59
C LYS A 67 -9.12 -5.31 -1.47
N TYR A 68 -8.57 -4.40 -0.68
CA TYR A 68 -7.16 -4.48 -0.30
C TYR A 68 -6.86 -5.77 0.45
N ALA A 69 -5.67 -6.33 0.22
CA ALA A 69 -5.19 -7.44 1.01
C ALA A 69 -5.10 -7.03 2.49
N PRO A 70 -5.74 -7.76 3.40
CA PRO A 70 -5.77 -7.38 4.82
C PRO A 70 -4.38 -7.35 5.44
N GLU A 71 -3.47 -8.18 4.98
CA GLU A 71 -2.07 -8.18 5.41
C GLU A 71 -1.35 -6.87 5.09
N LYS A 72 -1.58 -6.31 3.90
CA LYS A 72 -1.01 -5.01 3.50
C LYS A 72 -1.56 -3.86 4.33
N LEU A 73 -2.87 -3.87 4.60
CA LEU A 73 -3.49 -2.87 5.48
C LEU A 73 -2.91 -2.94 6.90
N LEU A 74 -2.73 -4.15 7.43
CA LEU A 74 -2.13 -4.36 8.73
C LEU A 74 -0.69 -3.86 8.78
N LYS A 75 0.15 -4.20 7.79
CA LYS A 75 1.53 -3.71 7.68
C LYS A 75 1.58 -2.18 7.68
N VAL A 76 0.75 -1.53 6.89
CA VAL A 76 0.69 -0.06 6.79
C VAL A 76 0.28 0.57 8.13
N ILE A 77 -0.71 0.02 8.81
CA ILE A 77 -1.17 0.54 10.11
C ILE A 77 -0.06 0.39 11.16
N LEU A 78 0.55 -0.79 11.27
CA LEU A 78 1.61 -1.05 12.23
C LEU A 78 2.84 -0.18 11.97
N PHE A 79 3.23 -0.01 10.70
CA PHE A 79 4.35 0.87 10.33
C PHE A 79 4.07 2.33 10.69
N ALA A 80 2.83 2.81 10.47
CA ALA A 80 2.44 4.16 10.86
C ALA A 80 2.55 4.38 12.38
N PHE A 81 2.10 3.41 13.18
CA PHE A 81 2.24 3.49 14.63
C PHE A 81 3.69 3.41 15.11
N MET A 82 4.52 2.60 14.44
CA MET A 82 5.94 2.49 14.77
C MET A 82 6.68 3.80 14.51
N GLU A 83 6.44 4.45 13.37
CA GLU A 83 7.15 5.66 12.95
C GLU A 83 6.65 6.92 13.66
N PHE A 84 5.34 7.06 13.81
CA PHE A 84 4.71 8.30 14.25
C PHE A 84 4.03 8.18 15.61
N GLY A 85 4.01 6.99 16.21
CA GLY A 85 3.25 6.75 17.42
C GLY A 85 1.74 6.79 17.13
N TYR A 86 0.98 7.45 18.01
CA TYR A 86 -0.46 7.59 17.81
C TYR A 86 -0.77 8.47 16.61
N CYS A 87 -1.42 7.89 15.60
CA CYS A 87 -1.86 8.62 14.43
C CYS A 87 -3.31 8.30 14.06
N SER A 88 -4.00 9.30 13.52
CA SER A 88 -5.38 9.14 13.08
C SER A 88 -5.46 8.38 11.74
N VAL A 89 -6.60 7.72 11.49
CA VAL A 89 -6.85 7.01 10.22
C VAL A 89 -6.74 7.93 9.00
N ARG A 90 -7.06 9.21 9.15
CA ARG A 90 -6.89 10.22 8.09
C ARG A 90 -5.42 10.54 7.82
N MET A 91 -4.60 10.54 8.88
CA MET A 91 -3.16 10.69 8.73
C MET A 91 -2.56 9.49 8.01
N ILE A 92 -2.97 8.27 8.33
CA ILE A 92 -2.53 7.05 7.63
C ILE A 92 -2.91 7.12 6.15
N GLU A 93 -4.13 7.52 5.81
CA GLU A 93 -4.54 7.73 4.41
C GLU A 93 -3.64 8.74 3.70
N LYS A 94 -3.31 9.85 4.36
CA LYS A 94 -2.40 10.86 3.82
C LYS A 94 -1.00 10.29 3.59
N LEU A 95 -0.44 9.57 4.54
CA LEU A 95 0.87 8.92 4.44
C LEU A 95 0.90 7.93 3.26
N CYS A 96 -0.12 7.11 3.11
CA CYS A 96 -0.25 6.19 1.97
C CYS A 96 -0.27 6.90 0.61
N LYS A 97 -0.62 8.18 0.56
CA LYS A 97 -0.64 8.99 -0.68
C LYS A 97 0.64 9.76 -0.93
N THR A 98 1.39 10.09 0.11
CA THR A 98 2.48 11.06 0.05
C THR A 98 3.85 10.52 0.43
N ASP A 99 3.91 9.43 1.19
CA ASP A 99 5.16 8.84 1.64
C ASP A 99 5.48 7.58 0.83
N ILE A 100 6.66 7.57 0.21
CA ILE A 100 7.10 6.49 -0.66
C ILE A 100 7.24 5.15 0.06
N ARG A 101 7.55 5.15 1.36
CA ARG A 101 7.66 3.94 2.19
C ARG A 101 6.33 3.23 2.32
N PHE A 102 5.24 3.98 2.49
CA PHE A 102 3.88 3.44 2.54
C PHE A 102 3.41 2.94 1.18
N LEU A 103 3.78 3.63 0.09
CA LEU A 103 3.51 3.17 -1.27
C LEU A 103 4.24 1.85 -1.56
N TRP A 104 5.48 1.71 -1.11
CA TRP A 104 6.26 0.48 -1.23
C TRP A 104 5.63 -0.68 -0.44
N LEU A 105 5.17 -0.45 0.80
CA LEU A 105 4.47 -1.46 1.60
C LEU A 105 3.13 -1.90 0.99
N LEU A 106 2.51 -1.05 0.19
CA LEU A 106 1.27 -1.35 -0.54
C LEU A 106 1.52 -2.02 -1.90
N ASP A 107 2.77 -2.30 -2.29
CA ASP A 107 3.14 -2.82 -3.61
C ASP A 107 2.55 -1.98 -4.76
N GLU A 108 2.67 -0.67 -4.68
CA GLU A 108 2.16 0.30 -5.66
C GLU A 108 0.63 0.26 -5.86
N GLU A 109 -0.12 -0.40 -4.99
CA GLU A 109 -1.58 -0.34 -5.02
C GLU A 109 -2.08 1.06 -4.65
N ASN A 110 -3.29 1.36 -5.07
CA ASN A 110 -3.91 2.64 -4.71
C ASN A 110 -4.02 2.80 -3.19
N ALA A 111 -3.75 4.00 -2.69
CA ALA A 111 -3.86 4.29 -1.27
C ALA A 111 -5.27 4.01 -0.73
N PRO A 112 -5.41 3.26 0.37
CA PRO A 112 -6.70 3.01 0.99
C PRO A 112 -7.28 4.29 1.57
N SER A 113 -8.61 4.43 1.50
CA SER A 113 -9.31 5.55 2.14
C SER A 113 -9.35 5.38 3.65
N HIS A 114 -9.48 6.49 4.39
CA HIS A 114 -9.64 6.44 5.85
C HIS A 114 -10.86 5.61 6.28
N MET A 115 -11.92 5.55 5.47
CA MET A 115 -13.08 4.70 5.72
C MET A 115 -12.73 3.21 5.62
N THR A 116 -11.92 2.84 4.63
CA THR A 116 -11.42 1.46 4.47
C THR A 116 -10.57 1.05 5.67
N ILE A 117 -9.64 1.91 6.07
CA ILE A 117 -8.76 1.67 7.23
C ILE A 117 -9.58 1.57 8.53
N SER A 118 -10.51 2.49 8.75
CA SER A 118 -11.38 2.48 9.94
C SER A 118 -12.25 1.24 10.01
N SER A 119 -12.82 0.82 8.88
CA SER A 119 -13.62 -0.40 8.80
C SER A 119 -12.78 -1.64 9.10
N PHE A 120 -11.57 -1.71 8.56
CA PHE A 120 -10.64 -2.79 8.81
C PHE A 120 -10.26 -2.90 10.29
N ILE A 121 -9.90 -1.79 10.93
CA ILE A 121 -9.56 -1.76 12.36
C ILE A 121 -10.74 -2.27 13.20
N LYS A 122 -11.97 -1.81 12.90
CA LYS A 122 -13.15 -2.18 13.67
C LYS A 122 -13.58 -3.63 13.48
N SER A 123 -13.47 -4.15 12.26
CA SER A 123 -13.97 -5.49 11.93
C SER A 123 -12.96 -6.60 12.19
N GLU A 124 -11.68 -6.31 12.06
CA GLU A 124 -10.66 -7.35 12.01
C GLU A 124 -9.60 -7.25 13.11
N LEU A 125 -9.26 -6.04 13.57
CA LEU A 125 -8.20 -5.86 14.54
C LEU A 125 -8.66 -5.77 15.99
N MET A 126 -9.88 -5.35 16.29
CA MET A 126 -10.33 -5.14 17.68
C MET A 126 -10.30 -6.39 18.56
N GLY A 127 -10.31 -7.59 17.95
CA GLY A 127 -10.21 -8.84 18.70
C GLY A 127 -8.79 -9.41 18.86
N SER A 128 -7.85 -8.93 18.06
CA SER A 128 -6.51 -9.54 17.93
C SER A 128 -5.36 -8.62 18.33
N VAL A 129 -5.65 -7.40 18.78
CA VAL A 129 -4.62 -6.39 19.07
C VAL A 129 -3.64 -6.87 20.14
N ASP A 130 -4.14 -7.46 21.22
CA ASP A 130 -3.30 -7.94 22.34
C ASP A 130 -2.40 -9.11 21.91
N GLU A 131 -2.89 -10.00 21.06
CA GLU A 131 -2.13 -11.12 20.51
C GLU A 131 -1.02 -10.65 19.58
N ILE A 132 -1.32 -9.68 18.69
CA ILE A 132 -0.35 -9.08 17.78
C ILE A 132 0.80 -8.43 18.55
N PHE A 133 0.49 -7.65 19.58
CA PHE A 133 1.53 -7.02 20.40
C PHE A 133 2.36 -8.03 21.19
N SER A 134 1.75 -9.10 21.66
CA SER A 134 2.48 -10.18 22.35
C SER A 134 3.48 -10.86 21.42
N ASP A 135 3.09 -11.17 20.19
CA ASP A 135 3.95 -11.85 19.21
C ASP A 135 5.07 -10.95 18.65
N ILE A 136 4.84 -9.62 18.57
CA ILE A 136 5.87 -8.68 18.15
C ILE A 136 6.91 -8.45 19.24
N ASN A 137 6.52 -8.52 20.50
CA ASN A 137 7.40 -8.25 21.64
C ASN A 137 8.05 -9.52 22.22
N GLY A 138 7.63 -10.69 21.81
CA GLY A 138 8.16 -11.99 22.26
C GLY A 138 9.37 -12.39 21.49
#